data_a9224773cdaecbcff11f58092adb00e7
#
_entry.id   a9224773cdaecbcff11f58092adb00e7
#
_cell.length_a   1.000
_cell.length_b   1.000
_cell.length_c   1.000
_cell.angle_alpha   90.00
_cell.angle_beta   90.00
_cell.angle_gamma   90.00
#
_symmetry.space_group_name_H-M   'P 1'
#
loop_
_entity.id
_entity.type
_entity.pdbx_description
1 polymer ?
#
loop_
_entity_poly.entity_id
_entity_poly.type
_entity_poly.pdbx_seq_one_letter_code
_entity_poly.pdbx_strand_id
1 'polypeptide(L)'
;MNALTLPDIARQTTTADLPLDWVGMQGIALPVQIGGQRVAAEADAGVSLDDPQARGIHMSRLYLALAELEQGELDLSRLRAVLQRFLDSHAGLSRRAYLRLRLAPLLRRPALVGPLSGWKRYPLVLDTRLEG
;
A
#
# COMPACT_ATOMS: atom_id res chain seq x y z
N MET A 1 8.57 14.83 -2.56
CA MET A 1 8.51 14.63 -2.89
C MET A 1 8.46 14.53 -3.26
N ASN A 2 8.75 14.07 -3.26
CA ASN A 2 8.88 13.64 -3.77
C ASN A 2 9.07 13.25 -4.14
N ALA A 3 9.29 12.62 -4.30
CA ALA A 3 9.53 11.97 -4.82
C ALA A 3 9.71 11.49 -5.26
N LEU A 4 9.79 10.84 -5.53
CA LEU A 4 10.09 10.24 -6.13
C LEU A 4 9.78 10.01 -6.98
N THR A 5 9.72 9.63 -7.43
CA THR A 5 9.58 9.32 -8.26
C THR A 5 9.40 8.77 -9.02
N LEU A 6 9.27 8.23 -9.56
CA LEU A 6 9.31 7.57 -10.24
C LEU A 6 9.77 7.64 -11.10
N PRO A 7 10.02 7.59 -11.58
CA PRO A 7 10.58 7.43 -12.16
C PRO A 7 11.26 7.34 -12.36
N ASP A 8 11.46 7.54 -12.34
CA ASP A 8 12.10 7.27 -12.31
C ASP A 8 12.28 6.83 -11.77
N ILE A 9 11.83 6.45 -11.56
CA ILE A 9 11.90 5.87 -10.98
C ILE A 9 12.29 5.22 -10.99
N ALA A 10 11.95 5.05 -11.71
CA ALA A 10 12.75 4.29 -11.40
C ALA A 10 13.98 4.57 -10.83
N ARG A 11 14.47 5.19 -10.55
CA ARG A 11 15.55 5.40 -9.99
C ARG A 11 15.66 6.41 -9.14
N GLN A 12 15.43 6.76 -8.61
CA GLN A 12 15.58 7.56 -7.85
C GLN A 12 15.46 7.49 -6.72
N THR A 13 15.53 7.45 -6.30
CA THR A 13 15.44 7.25 -5.31
C THR A 13 15.50 7.44 -4.38
N THR A 14 15.53 7.45 -4.18
CA THR A 14 15.69 7.34 -3.45
C THR A 14 15.35 7.41 -2.34
N THR A 15 15.40 7.79 -2.02
CA THR A 15 15.00 7.76 -0.93
C THR A 15 14.12 6.94 -0.67
N ALA A 16 14.03 6.65 -1.25
CA ALA A 16 12.95 5.82 -1.27
C ALA A 16 13.04 4.70 -0.34
N ASP A 17 11.88 4.24 0.00
CA ASP A 17 11.78 3.06 0.83
C ASP A 17 11.85 1.80 0.01
N LEU A 18 11.71 1.93 -1.31
CA LEU A 18 11.78 0.77 -2.20
C LEU A 18 13.22 0.50 -2.59
N PRO A 19 13.66 -0.77 -2.58
CA PRO A 19 14.98 -1.11 -3.12
C PRO A 19 15.08 -0.78 -4.59
N LEU A 20 16.29 -0.72 -5.09
CA LEU A 20 16.52 -0.37 -6.49
C LEU A 20 15.93 -1.35 -7.48
N ASP A 21 15.74 -2.59 -7.06
CA ASP A 21 15.18 -3.63 -7.93
C ASP A 21 13.65 -3.75 -7.81
N TRP A 22 13.01 -2.79 -7.18
CA TRP A 22 11.54 -2.77 -7.09
C TRP A 22 10.96 -1.84 -8.12
N VAL A 23 9.81 -2.20 -8.63
CA VAL A 23 9.05 -1.35 -9.55
C VAL A 23 7.60 -1.33 -9.10
N GLY A 24 6.95 -0.20 -9.30
CA GLY A 24 5.57 -0.07 -8.85
C GLY A 24 5.05 1.34 -8.99
N MET A 25 4.04 1.65 -8.18
CA MET A 25 3.37 2.94 -8.17
C MET A 25 3.33 3.50 -6.77
N GLN A 26 3.38 4.82 -6.67
CA GLN A 26 3.33 5.51 -5.39
C GLN A 26 2.20 6.52 -5.39
N GLY A 27 1.67 6.79 -4.21
CA GLY A 27 0.69 7.85 -4.04
C GLY A 27 -0.67 7.57 -4.63
N ILE A 28 -1.08 6.31 -4.68
CA ILE A 28 -2.39 5.94 -5.23
C ILE A 28 -3.44 6.19 -4.16
N ALA A 29 -4.40 7.07 -4.47
CA ALA A 29 -5.49 7.35 -3.55
C ALA A 29 -6.56 6.28 -3.67
N LEU A 30 -7.05 5.78 -2.54
CA LEU A 30 -8.16 4.84 -2.53
C LEU A 30 -8.86 4.89 -1.18
N PRO A 31 -10.16 4.53 -1.14
CA PRO A 31 -10.85 4.41 0.14
C PRO A 31 -10.61 3.04 0.73
N VAL A 32 -10.45 2.97 2.04
CA VAL A 32 -10.38 1.70 2.76
C VAL A 32 -11.37 1.77 3.91
N GLN A 33 -11.74 0.62 4.44
CA GLN A 33 -12.64 0.54 5.56
C GLN A 33 -11.88 0.04 6.77
N ILE A 34 -11.92 0.79 7.84
CA ILE A 34 -11.23 0.42 9.06
C ILE A 34 -12.09 0.82 10.26
N GLY A 35 -12.35 -0.13 11.16
CA GLY A 35 -13.18 0.12 12.31
C GLY A 35 -14.57 0.60 11.95
N GLY A 36 -15.12 0.13 10.84
CA GLY A 36 -16.44 0.53 10.39
C GLY A 36 -16.49 1.88 9.68
N GLN A 37 -15.35 2.57 9.53
CA GLN A 37 -15.30 3.84 8.83
C GLN A 37 -14.66 3.67 7.46
N ARG A 38 -15.14 4.49 6.52
CA ARG A 38 -14.50 4.59 5.23
C ARG A 38 -13.51 5.75 5.30
N VAL A 39 -12.26 5.46 5.05
CA VAL A 39 -11.16 6.39 5.26
C VAL A 39 -10.35 6.50 3.98
N ALA A 40 -9.98 7.71 3.62
CA ALA A 40 -9.09 7.93 2.49
C ALA A 40 -7.70 7.41 2.85
N ALA A 41 -7.11 6.64 1.94
CA ALA A 41 -5.77 6.12 2.12
C ALA A 41 -4.94 6.44 0.90
N GLU A 42 -3.63 6.38 1.08
CA GLU A 42 -2.68 6.53 0.00
C GLU A 42 -1.79 5.31 -0.01
N ALA A 43 -1.67 4.68 -1.16
CA ALA A 43 -0.95 3.42 -1.29
C ALA A 43 0.27 3.53 -2.18
N ASP A 44 1.34 2.87 -1.75
CA ASP A 44 2.48 2.59 -2.60
C ASP A 44 2.49 1.09 -2.80
N ALA A 45 2.56 0.65 -4.05
CA ALA A 45 2.46 -0.76 -4.39
C ALA A 45 3.56 -1.11 -5.37
N GLY A 46 4.20 -2.26 -5.18
CA GLY A 46 5.26 -2.65 -6.07
C GLY A 46 5.59 -4.12 -5.96
N VAL A 47 6.39 -4.58 -6.91
CA VAL A 47 6.91 -5.94 -6.94
C VAL A 47 8.38 -5.87 -7.30
N SER A 48 9.13 -6.91 -6.92
CA SER A 48 10.53 -7.02 -7.32
C SER A 48 10.61 -7.36 -8.79
N LEU A 49 11.67 -6.91 -9.42
CA LEU A 49 11.95 -7.23 -10.82
C LEU A 49 13.11 -8.23 -10.82
N ASP A 50 12.76 -9.52 -10.74
CA ASP A 50 13.75 -10.57 -10.54
C ASP A 50 14.25 -11.18 -11.83
N ASP A 51 13.53 -11.01 -12.92
CA ASP A 51 13.93 -11.52 -14.22
C ASP A 51 14.64 -10.39 -14.98
N PRO A 52 15.96 -10.51 -15.20
CA PRO A 52 16.68 -9.44 -15.89
C PRO A 52 16.25 -9.26 -17.34
N GLN A 53 15.52 -10.22 -17.89
CA GLN A 53 15.00 -10.11 -19.25
C GLN A 53 13.63 -9.42 -19.28
N ALA A 54 13.02 -9.23 -18.14
CA ALA A 54 11.69 -8.61 -18.08
C ALA A 54 11.78 -7.14 -18.47
N ARG A 55 10.80 -6.67 -19.23
CA ARG A 55 10.76 -5.29 -19.67
C ARG A 55 10.00 -4.39 -18.73
N GLY A 56 9.47 -4.95 -17.67
CA GLY A 56 8.72 -4.19 -16.71
C GLY A 56 7.59 -5.01 -16.15
N ILE A 57 6.66 -4.33 -15.53
CA ILE A 57 5.55 -4.98 -14.88
C ILE A 57 4.24 -4.43 -15.43
N HIS A 58 3.15 -5.10 -15.07
CA HIS A 58 1.82 -4.67 -15.51
C HIS A 58 1.18 -3.81 -14.42
N MET A 59 1.36 -2.50 -14.54
CA MET A 59 0.85 -1.57 -13.54
C MET A 59 -0.65 -1.70 -13.33
N SER A 60 -1.40 -1.93 -14.41
CA SER A 60 -2.84 -2.09 -14.29
C SER A 60 -3.22 -3.26 -13.39
N ARG A 61 -2.41 -4.31 -13.36
CA ARG A 61 -2.68 -5.46 -12.50
C ARG A 61 -2.49 -5.14 -11.05
N LEU A 62 -1.50 -4.31 -10.73
CA LEU A 62 -1.31 -3.83 -9.37
C LEU A 62 -2.51 -2.98 -8.95
N TYR A 63 -2.93 -2.09 -9.84
CA TYR A 63 -4.03 -1.19 -9.55
C TYR A 63 -5.33 -1.98 -9.32
N LEU A 64 -5.58 -3.00 -10.16
CA LEU A 64 -6.78 -3.81 -10.00
C LEU A 64 -6.77 -4.61 -8.70
N ALA A 65 -5.60 -5.11 -8.30
CA ALA A 65 -5.50 -5.84 -7.04
C ALA A 65 -5.76 -4.93 -5.84
N LEU A 66 -5.32 -3.68 -5.91
CA LEU A 66 -5.57 -2.73 -4.84
C LEU A 66 -7.06 -2.50 -4.60
N ALA A 67 -7.88 -2.63 -5.63
CA ALA A 67 -9.31 -2.42 -5.50
C ALA A 67 -9.95 -3.37 -4.50
N GLU A 68 -9.30 -4.49 -4.21
CA GLU A 68 -9.82 -5.42 -3.20
C GLU A 68 -9.81 -4.85 -1.80
N LEU A 69 -8.98 -3.85 -1.55
CA LEU A 69 -8.97 -3.20 -0.25
C LEU A 69 -10.23 -2.39 0.02
N GLU A 70 -11.00 -2.11 -1.02
CA GLU A 70 -12.27 -1.39 -0.89
C GLU A 70 -13.42 -2.30 -0.52
N GLN A 71 -13.23 -3.62 -0.56
CA GLN A 71 -14.31 -4.59 -0.49
C GLN A 71 -14.73 -4.99 0.93
N GLY A 72 -14.03 -4.52 1.93
CA GLY A 72 -14.38 -4.90 3.28
C GLY A 72 -13.39 -4.33 4.27
N GLU A 73 -13.51 -4.81 5.50
CA GLU A 73 -12.68 -4.30 6.58
C GLU A 73 -11.20 -4.58 6.31
N LEU A 74 -10.36 -3.57 6.56
CA LEU A 74 -8.91 -3.69 6.39
C LEU A 74 -8.35 -4.54 7.53
N ASP A 75 -7.71 -5.65 7.17
CA ASP A 75 -7.05 -6.52 8.13
C ASP A 75 -5.85 -7.19 7.48
N LEU A 76 -5.07 -7.94 8.27
CA LEU A 76 -3.86 -8.59 7.76
C LEU A 76 -4.17 -9.61 6.67
N SER A 77 -5.29 -10.31 6.80
CA SER A 77 -5.67 -11.31 5.82
C SER A 77 -5.92 -10.66 4.45
N ARG A 78 -6.61 -9.54 4.45
CA ARG A 78 -6.89 -8.82 3.21
C ARG A 78 -5.63 -8.22 2.61
N LEU A 79 -4.75 -7.67 3.44
CA LEU A 79 -3.48 -7.16 2.96
C LEU A 79 -2.64 -8.26 2.33
N ARG A 80 -2.62 -9.43 2.98
CA ARG A 80 -1.87 -10.57 2.44
C ARG A 80 -2.46 -11.02 1.11
N ALA A 81 -3.78 -11.02 1.00
CA ALA A 81 -4.44 -11.43 -0.25
C ALA A 81 -4.07 -10.50 -1.40
N VAL A 82 -4.02 -9.21 -1.13
CA VAL A 82 -3.63 -8.23 -2.16
C VAL A 82 -2.18 -8.46 -2.59
N LEU A 83 -1.28 -8.64 -1.62
CA LEU A 83 0.13 -8.91 -1.93
C LEU A 83 0.28 -10.19 -2.74
N GLN A 84 -0.49 -11.23 -2.38
CA GLN A 84 -0.45 -12.48 -3.12
C GLN A 84 -0.93 -12.29 -4.56
N ARG A 85 -1.94 -11.45 -4.76
CA ARG A 85 -2.40 -11.15 -6.11
C ARG A 85 -1.35 -10.41 -6.92
N PHE A 86 -0.58 -9.52 -6.27
CA PHE A 86 0.54 -8.89 -6.96
C PHE A 86 1.50 -9.95 -7.49
N LEU A 87 1.84 -10.92 -6.65
CA LEU A 87 2.76 -11.99 -7.05
C LEU A 87 2.17 -12.90 -8.10
N ASP A 88 0.91 -13.29 -7.94
CA ASP A 88 0.26 -14.19 -8.89
C ASP A 88 0.17 -13.57 -10.28
N SER A 89 -0.10 -12.28 -10.35
CA SER A 89 -0.23 -11.61 -11.64
C SER A 89 1.13 -11.33 -12.28
N HIS A 90 2.21 -11.52 -11.56
CA HIS A 90 3.57 -11.33 -12.06
C HIS A 90 4.41 -12.59 -11.91
N ALA A 91 3.76 -13.74 -12.01
CA ALA A 91 4.43 -15.04 -11.88
C ALA A 91 5.54 -15.16 -12.90
N GLY A 92 6.69 -15.63 -12.45
CA GLY A 92 7.87 -15.76 -13.30
C GLY A 92 8.66 -14.47 -13.46
N LEU A 93 8.12 -13.34 -13.02
CA LEU A 93 8.81 -12.05 -13.11
C LEU A 93 9.22 -11.52 -11.75
N SER A 94 8.42 -11.79 -10.73
CA SER A 94 8.60 -11.18 -9.41
C SER A 94 8.37 -12.21 -8.34
N ARG A 95 9.19 -12.16 -7.30
CA ARG A 95 9.07 -13.06 -6.15
C ARG A 95 8.74 -12.33 -4.87
N ARG A 96 8.77 -11.00 -4.88
CA ARG A 96 8.47 -10.20 -3.70
C ARG A 96 7.46 -9.13 -4.05
N ALA A 97 6.54 -8.90 -3.15
CA ALA A 97 5.52 -7.88 -3.30
C ALA A 97 5.57 -6.91 -2.12
N TYR A 98 5.18 -5.69 -2.35
CA TYR A 98 5.29 -4.63 -1.38
C TYR A 98 4.03 -3.77 -1.44
N LEU A 99 3.52 -3.42 -0.26
CA LEU A 99 2.37 -2.52 -0.14
C LEU A 99 2.52 -1.69 1.11
N ARG A 100 2.50 -0.38 0.94
CA ARG A 100 2.48 0.57 2.05
C ARG A 100 1.21 1.38 1.96
N LEU A 101 0.50 1.48 3.08
CA LEU A 101 -0.70 2.29 3.17
C LEU A 101 -0.49 3.39 4.21
N ARG A 102 -0.87 4.60 3.85
CA ARG A 102 -0.89 5.73 4.75
C ARG A 102 -2.33 6.17 4.89
N LEU A 103 -2.82 6.23 6.11
CA LEU A 103 -4.20 6.64 6.38
C LEU A 103 -4.29 7.23 7.78
N ALA A 104 -5.36 7.95 8.05
CA ALA A 104 -5.53 8.61 9.34
C ALA A 104 -6.98 8.51 9.78
N PRO A 105 -7.39 7.36 10.32
CA PRO A 105 -8.76 7.21 10.79
C PRO A 105 -9.04 8.11 11.99
N LEU A 106 -10.31 8.45 12.14
CA LEU A 106 -10.79 9.17 13.31
C LEU A 106 -11.28 8.18 14.34
N LEU A 107 -10.83 8.32 15.56
CA LEU A 107 -11.27 7.47 16.66
C LEU A 107 -11.87 8.36 17.73
N ARG A 108 -12.95 7.89 18.34
CA ARG A 108 -13.56 8.61 19.43
C ARG A 108 -12.81 8.31 20.71
N ARG A 109 -12.45 9.34 21.42
CA ARG A 109 -11.70 9.20 22.68
C ARG A 109 -12.48 9.89 23.78
N PRO A 110 -12.59 9.28 24.97
CA PRO A 110 -13.18 9.97 26.11
C PRO A 110 -12.28 11.11 26.56
N ALA A 111 -12.91 12.16 27.10
CA ALA A 111 -12.15 13.26 27.71
C ALA A 111 -11.47 12.74 28.97
N LEU A 112 -10.34 13.35 29.32
CA LEU A 112 -9.64 12.99 30.55
C LEU A 112 -10.46 13.32 31.78
N VAL A 113 -11.30 14.35 31.70
CA VAL A 113 -12.13 14.79 32.79
C VAL A 113 -13.54 14.96 32.27
N GLY A 114 -14.52 14.40 33.01
CA GLY A 114 -15.93 14.54 32.68
C GLY A 114 -16.42 13.51 31.67
N PRO A 115 -17.71 13.59 31.31
CA PRO A 115 -18.34 12.56 30.46
C PRO A 115 -18.22 12.82 28.98
N LEU A 116 -17.57 13.89 28.57
CA LEU A 116 -17.49 14.23 27.15
C LEU A 116 -16.48 13.37 26.44
N SER A 117 -16.68 13.22 25.14
CA SER A 117 -15.73 12.52 24.30
C SER A 117 -15.55 13.32 23.01
N GLY A 118 -14.44 13.08 22.34
CA GLY A 118 -14.16 13.78 21.10
C GLY A 118 -13.48 12.87 20.10
N TRP A 119 -13.35 13.36 18.89
CA TRP A 119 -12.69 12.63 17.82
C TRP A 119 -11.22 13.02 17.77
N LYS A 120 -10.39 12.04 17.47
CA LYS A 120 -8.97 12.28 17.28
C LYS A 120 -8.50 11.51 16.06
N ARG A 121 -7.67 12.17 15.26
CA ARG A 121 -7.07 11.55 14.09
C ARG A 121 -5.82 10.78 14.50
N TYR A 122 -5.69 9.57 13.98
CA TYR A 122 -4.53 8.72 14.25
C TYR A 122 -3.82 8.37 12.95
N PRO A 123 -2.74 9.08 12.61
CA PRO A 123 -1.97 8.72 11.42
C PRO A 123 -1.36 7.34 11.56
N LEU A 124 -1.57 6.52 10.56
CA LEU A 124 -1.07 5.15 10.53
C LEU A 124 -0.29 4.93 9.23
N VAL A 125 0.78 4.18 9.34
CA VAL A 125 1.50 3.67 8.18
C VAL A 125 1.56 2.16 8.32
N LEU A 126 0.99 1.45 7.34
CA LEU A 126 1.04 0.00 7.30
C LEU A 126 2.01 -0.37 6.19
N ASP A 127 3.13 -0.96 6.58
CA ASP A 127 4.20 -1.32 5.66
C ASP A 127 4.27 -2.83 5.61
N THR A 128 3.88 -3.42 4.48
CA THR A 128 3.75 -4.86 4.37
C THR A 128 4.51 -5.40 3.17
N ARG A 129 5.03 -6.61 3.32
CA ARG A 129 5.78 -7.28 2.27
C ARG A 129 5.43 -8.75 2.30
N LEU A 130 5.52 -9.37 1.13
CA LEU A 130 5.31 -10.80 0.99
C LEU A 130 6.34 -11.35 0.02
N GLU A 131 6.96 -12.45 0.42
CA GLU A 131 7.92 -13.14 -0.40
C GLU A 131 7.32 -14.49 -0.80
N GLY A 132 7.35 -14.75 -2.08
CA GLY A 132 6.77 -15.98 -2.61
C GLY A 132 7.79 -17.08 -2.82
#